data_86d267fc68aa6ef79d95f8f46fcb01a5
#
_entry.id   86d267fc68aa6ef79d95f8f46fcb01a5
#
_cell.length_a   1.000
_cell.length_b   1.000
_cell.length_c   1.000
_cell.angle_alpha   90.00
_cell.angle_beta   90.00
_cell.angle_gamma   90.00
#
_symmetry.space_group_name_H-M   'P 1'
#
loop_
_entity.id
_entity.type
_entity.pdbx_description
1 polymer ?
#
loop_
_entity_poly.entity_id
_entity_poly.type
_entity_poly.pdbx_seq_one_letter_code
_entity_poly.pdbx_strand_id
1 'polypeptide(L)'
;LELDRLCGLAWEISRMDDDEAAEKKEEEKSWERKIEALHLRWNKFADLYSEHTKCEDATMFPELNVRVANVTKSYELEHEAEEWLFEEVGGLVNTVWKETKEMMDGGKKALERRSIEGEGKDAKNDFDFGKRESVKLALAKAARGLHATRTTLKAHLAKESAHLLPLLKKHFSEDEQAKLIWSFLEKFP
;
A
#
# COMPACT_ATOMS: atom_id res chain seq x y z
N LEU A 1 9.43 -1.81 8.29
CA LEU A 1 9.64 -0.38 8.50
C LEU A 1 8.62 0.48 7.77
N GLU A 2 8.50 0.42 6.41
CA GLU A 2 7.49 1.22 5.69
C GLU A 2 6.08 0.65 5.88
N LEU A 3 5.89 -0.64 5.79
CA LEU A 3 4.61 -1.30 6.09
C LEU A 3 4.15 -1.07 7.54
N ASP A 4 5.05 -1.02 8.52
CA ASP A 4 4.69 -0.67 9.89
C ASP A 4 4.12 0.75 9.98
N ARG A 5 4.70 1.70 9.23
CA ARG A 5 4.22 3.08 9.13
C ARG A 5 2.88 3.17 8.42
N LEU A 6 2.69 2.43 7.32
CA LEU A 6 1.43 2.39 6.56
C LEU A 6 0.30 1.78 7.40
N CYS A 7 0.56 0.68 8.12
CA CYS A 7 -0.39 0.07 9.04
C CYS A 7 -0.76 1.04 10.17
N GLY A 8 0.24 1.72 10.77
CA GLY A 8 0.01 2.73 11.80
C GLY A 8 -0.84 3.89 11.31
N LEU A 9 -0.52 4.43 10.13
CA LEU A 9 -1.26 5.53 9.52
C LEU A 9 -2.72 5.16 9.22
N ALA A 10 -2.96 4.00 8.60
CA ALA A 10 -4.31 3.52 8.31
C ALA A 10 -5.13 3.30 9.59
N TRP A 11 -4.50 2.77 10.64
CA TRP A 11 -5.13 2.59 11.95
C TRP A 11 -5.47 3.91 12.62
N GLU A 12 -4.55 4.88 12.59
CA GLU A 12 -4.76 6.21 13.15
C GLU A 12 -5.94 6.91 12.47
N ILE A 13 -5.98 6.90 11.12
CA ILE A 13 -7.06 7.51 10.35
C ILE A 13 -8.41 6.85 10.69
N SER A 14 -8.46 5.52 10.84
CA SER A 14 -9.71 4.79 11.10
C SER A 14 -10.34 5.08 12.46
N ARG A 15 -9.60 5.69 13.39
CA ARG A 15 -10.02 5.99 14.76
C ARG A 15 -10.25 7.47 15.03
N MET A 16 -10.12 8.33 14.04
CA MET A 16 -10.42 9.76 14.21
C MET A 16 -11.93 9.95 14.35
N ASP A 17 -12.38 10.37 15.51
CA ASP A 17 -13.78 10.60 15.86
C ASP A 17 -14.23 12.04 15.54
N ASP A 18 -15.57 12.23 15.42
CA ASP A 18 -16.22 13.42 14.86
C ASP A 18 -16.53 14.51 15.90
N ASP A 19 -15.77 14.67 17.00
CA ASP A 19 -16.13 15.61 18.07
C ASP A 19 -15.59 17.05 17.89
N GLU A 20 -16.53 18.01 18.05
CA GLU A 20 -16.47 19.48 18.14
C GLU A 20 -16.16 20.34 16.90
N ALA A 21 -17.01 21.39 16.68
CA ALA A 21 -17.17 22.09 15.39
C ALA A 21 -16.08 23.09 14.98
N ALA A 22 -15.20 23.55 15.85
CA ALA A 22 -14.11 24.48 15.50
C ALA A 22 -12.79 23.74 15.25
N GLU A 23 -12.54 22.63 15.91
CA GLU A 23 -11.45 21.68 15.64
C GLU A 23 -11.69 20.92 14.34
N LYS A 24 -12.94 20.69 13.95
CA LYS A 24 -13.36 19.98 12.72
C LYS A 24 -12.66 20.41 11.45
N LYS A 25 -12.40 21.67 11.23
CA LYS A 25 -11.84 22.18 9.96
C LYS A 25 -10.34 21.89 9.83
N GLU A 26 -9.63 21.88 10.95
CA GLU A 26 -8.20 21.53 10.99
C GLU A 26 -8.03 20.00 10.99
N GLU A 27 -8.93 19.27 11.64
CA GLU A 27 -9.01 17.81 11.62
C GLU A 27 -9.36 17.26 10.22
N GLU A 28 -10.34 17.85 9.50
CA GLU A 28 -10.66 17.48 8.12
C GLU A 28 -9.46 17.63 7.19
N LYS A 29 -8.71 18.72 7.30
CA LYS A 29 -7.46 18.91 6.53
C LYS A 29 -6.37 17.91 6.95
N SER A 30 -6.30 17.59 8.23
CA SER A 30 -5.36 16.59 8.75
C SER A 30 -5.69 15.20 8.22
N TRP A 31 -6.96 14.83 8.18
CA TRP A 31 -7.45 13.56 7.67
C TRP A 31 -7.20 13.42 6.16
N GLU A 32 -7.52 14.45 5.37
CA GLU A 32 -7.23 14.48 3.93
C GLU A 32 -5.73 14.25 3.65
N ARG A 33 -4.85 14.98 4.35
CA ARG A 33 -3.39 14.83 4.20
C ARG A 33 -2.91 13.43 4.55
N LYS A 34 -3.47 12.80 5.59
CA LYS A 34 -3.11 11.44 6.00
C LYS A 34 -3.54 10.41 4.96
N ILE A 35 -4.73 10.55 4.37
CA ILE A 35 -5.22 9.67 3.29
C ILE A 35 -4.36 9.86 2.04
N GLU A 36 -4.04 11.09 1.67
CA GLU A 36 -3.12 11.37 0.56
C GLU A 36 -1.75 10.73 0.79
N ALA A 37 -1.20 10.89 1.98
CA ALA A 37 0.07 10.27 2.34
C ALA A 37 0.00 8.74 2.28
N LEU A 38 -1.09 8.13 2.75
CA LEU A 38 -1.31 6.68 2.67
C LEU A 38 -1.32 6.22 1.22
N HIS A 39 -2.08 6.90 0.35
CA HIS A 39 -2.20 6.58 -1.08
C HIS A 39 -0.86 6.68 -1.80
N LEU A 40 -0.14 7.81 -1.66
CA LEU A 40 1.14 8.03 -2.33
C LEU A 40 2.21 7.03 -1.87
N ARG A 41 2.28 6.78 -0.57
CA ARG A 41 3.28 5.88 0.01
C ARG A 41 3.00 4.42 -0.31
N TRP A 42 1.72 4.02 -0.32
CA TRP A 42 1.33 2.68 -0.74
C TRP A 42 1.72 2.42 -2.18
N ASN A 43 1.34 3.30 -3.11
CA ASN A 43 1.64 3.11 -4.53
C ASN A 43 3.16 3.01 -4.76
N LYS A 44 3.93 3.93 -4.17
CA LYS A 44 5.40 3.86 -4.28
C LYS A 44 5.98 2.56 -3.70
N PHE A 45 5.43 2.07 -2.60
CA PHE A 45 5.89 0.83 -2.00
C PHE A 45 5.50 -0.39 -2.86
N ALA A 46 4.29 -0.42 -3.41
CA ALA A 46 3.80 -1.48 -4.29
C ALA A 46 4.63 -1.56 -5.58
N ASP A 47 4.90 -0.41 -6.21
CA ASP A 47 5.76 -0.34 -7.40
C ASP A 47 7.17 -0.90 -7.09
N LEU A 48 7.77 -0.44 -5.99
CA LEU A 48 9.11 -0.89 -5.58
C LEU A 48 9.17 -2.40 -5.32
N TYR A 49 8.15 -2.95 -4.66
CA TYR A 49 8.08 -4.38 -4.38
C TYR A 49 7.85 -5.20 -5.64
N SER A 50 6.96 -4.77 -6.52
CA SER A 50 6.71 -5.41 -7.82
C SER A 50 7.99 -5.47 -8.68
N GLU A 51 8.77 -4.38 -8.73
CA GLU A 51 10.04 -4.40 -9.45
C GLU A 51 11.08 -5.30 -8.78
N HIS A 52 11.11 -5.38 -7.45
CA HIS A 52 11.98 -6.28 -6.72
C HIS A 52 11.72 -7.75 -7.09
N THR A 53 10.47 -8.23 -7.00
CA THR A 53 10.10 -9.61 -7.32
C THR A 53 10.35 -9.95 -8.79
N LYS A 54 10.01 -9.04 -9.71
CA LYS A 54 10.31 -9.20 -11.15
C LYS A 54 11.82 -9.34 -11.42
N CYS A 55 12.64 -8.56 -10.72
CA CYS A 55 14.10 -8.66 -10.86
C CYS A 55 14.62 -10.01 -10.35
N GLU A 56 14.11 -10.52 -9.24
CA GLU A 56 14.47 -11.85 -8.73
C GLU A 56 14.06 -12.96 -9.68
N ASP A 57 12.81 -12.95 -10.14
CA ASP A 57 12.27 -13.93 -11.08
C ASP A 57 13.02 -13.92 -12.44
N ALA A 58 13.50 -12.76 -12.86
CA ALA A 58 14.17 -12.60 -14.15
C ALA A 58 15.70 -12.77 -14.10
N THR A 59 16.33 -12.75 -12.92
CA THR A 59 17.80 -12.81 -12.79
C THR A 59 18.26 -13.91 -11.85
N MET A 60 17.93 -13.82 -10.59
CA MET A 60 18.49 -14.66 -9.52
C MET A 60 17.91 -16.08 -9.56
N PHE A 61 16.60 -16.22 -9.72
CA PHE A 61 15.93 -17.51 -9.67
C PHE A 61 16.29 -18.44 -10.83
N PRO A 62 16.37 -17.98 -12.10
CA PRO A 62 16.84 -18.83 -13.19
C PRO A 62 18.25 -19.37 -12.97
N GLU A 63 19.18 -18.52 -12.55
CA GLU A 63 20.58 -18.92 -12.31
C GLU A 63 20.70 -19.90 -11.14
N LEU A 64 19.90 -19.70 -10.09
CA LEU A 64 19.88 -20.61 -8.95
C LEU A 64 19.27 -21.96 -9.31
N ASN A 65 18.21 -22.00 -10.13
CA ASN A 65 17.57 -23.23 -10.59
C ASN A 65 18.46 -24.10 -11.49
N VAL A 66 19.40 -23.48 -12.23
CA VAL A 66 20.42 -24.23 -12.99
C VAL A 66 21.32 -25.06 -12.06
N ARG A 67 21.59 -24.58 -10.85
CA ARG A 67 22.50 -25.22 -9.89
C ARG A 67 21.78 -26.09 -8.86
N VAL A 68 20.58 -25.69 -8.48
CA VAL A 68 19.75 -26.39 -7.50
C VAL A 68 18.32 -26.45 -8.01
N ALA A 69 17.98 -27.58 -8.64
CA ALA A 69 16.71 -27.74 -9.34
C ALA A 69 15.50 -27.50 -8.43
N ASN A 70 14.52 -26.73 -8.92
CA ASN A 70 13.23 -26.44 -8.28
C ASN A 70 13.31 -25.69 -6.94
N VAL A 71 14.42 -25.09 -6.58
CA VAL A 71 14.58 -24.41 -5.29
C VAL A 71 13.78 -23.11 -5.20
N THR A 72 13.54 -22.45 -6.33
CA THR A 72 12.82 -21.17 -6.37
C THR A 72 11.31 -21.31 -6.56
N LYS A 73 10.82 -22.51 -6.92
CA LYS A 73 9.39 -22.69 -7.27
C LYS A 73 8.40 -22.23 -6.20
N SER A 74 8.74 -22.42 -4.93
CA SER A 74 7.87 -21.96 -3.83
C SER A 74 7.88 -20.43 -3.65
N TYR A 75 8.96 -19.76 -4.03
CA TYR A 75 9.07 -18.30 -4.00
C TYR A 75 8.30 -17.65 -5.15
N GLU A 76 8.42 -18.22 -6.36
CA GLU A 76 7.63 -17.80 -7.53
C GLU A 76 6.12 -17.83 -7.23
N LEU A 77 5.63 -18.89 -6.57
CA LEU A 77 4.23 -19.00 -6.16
C LEU A 77 3.85 -18.02 -5.03
N GLU A 78 4.79 -17.68 -4.14
CA GLU A 78 4.59 -16.64 -3.14
C GLU A 78 4.51 -15.27 -3.79
N HIS A 79 5.36 -14.96 -4.78
CA HIS A 79 5.30 -13.71 -5.54
C HIS A 79 3.94 -13.54 -6.25
N GLU A 80 3.41 -14.58 -6.90
CA GLU A 80 2.07 -14.56 -7.51
C GLU A 80 0.96 -14.26 -6.48
N ALA A 81 1.03 -14.89 -5.31
CA ALA A 81 0.05 -14.68 -4.24
C ALA A 81 0.16 -13.28 -3.61
N GLU A 82 1.38 -12.76 -3.50
CA GLU A 82 1.66 -11.43 -2.99
C GLU A 82 1.22 -10.35 -3.97
N GLU A 83 1.45 -10.52 -5.28
CA GLU A 83 0.94 -9.63 -6.32
C GLU A 83 -0.58 -9.44 -6.20
N TRP A 84 -1.32 -10.55 -6.09
CA TRP A 84 -2.77 -10.50 -5.88
C TRP A 84 -3.15 -9.73 -4.60
N LEU A 85 -2.44 -9.95 -3.50
CA LEU A 85 -2.68 -9.24 -2.24
C LEU A 85 -2.39 -7.74 -2.37
N PHE A 86 -1.34 -7.36 -3.09
CA PHE A 86 -1.01 -5.96 -3.38
C PHE A 86 -2.08 -5.28 -4.23
N GLU A 87 -2.61 -5.97 -5.25
CA GLU A 87 -3.71 -5.47 -6.08
C GLU A 87 -4.98 -5.22 -5.25
N GLU A 88 -5.36 -6.18 -4.37
CA GLU A 88 -6.52 -6.04 -3.51
C GLU A 88 -6.38 -4.84 -2.57
N VAL A 89 -5.26 -4.73 -1.87
CA VAL A 89 -5.00 -3.61 -0.95
C VAL A 89 -4.91 -2.29 -1.70
N GLY A 90 -4.27 -2.27 -2.86
CA GLY A 90 -4.17 -1.11 -3.74
C GLY A 90 -5.55 -0.62 -4.18
N GLY A 91 -6.44 -1.53 -4.56
CA GLY A 91 -7.83 -1.21 -4.88
C GLY A 91 -8.57 -0.55 -3.72
N LEU A 92 -8.40 -1.04 -2.49
CA LEU A 92 -8.99 -0.45 -1.30
C LEU A 92 -8.42 0.94 -0.98
N VAL A 93 -7.11 1.11 -1.05
CA VAL A 93 -6.44 2.40 -0.82
C VAL A 93 -6.87 3.43 -1.86
N ASN A 94 -6.97 3.03 -3.13
CA ASN A 94 -7.45 3.89 -4.22
C ASN A 94 -8.93 4.29 -4.02
N THR A 95 -9.77 3.37 -3.55
CA THR A 95 -11.18 3.65 -3.23
C THR A 95 -11.29 4.70 -2.13
N VAL A 96 -10.56 4.52 -1.03
CA VAL A 96 -10.51 5.50 0.07
C VAL A 96 -10.09 6.88 -0.43
N TRP A 97 -9.03 6.93 -1.24
CA TRP A 97 -8.54 8.18 -1.82
C TRP A 97 -9.56 8.88 -2.71
N LYS A 98 -10.17 8.14 -3.63
CA LYS A 98 -11.15 8.64 -4.58
C LYS A 98 -12.40 9.17 -3.88
N GLU A 99 -12.99 8.39 -2.99
CA GLU A 99 -14.19 8.78 -2.24
C GLU A 99 -13.93 10.01 -1.34
N THR A 100 -12.76 10.08 -0.74
CA THR A 100 -12.34 11.26 0.07
C THR A 100 -12.26 12.50 -0.80
N LYS A 101 -11.61 12.44 -1.96
CA LYS A 101 -11.54 13.58 -2.90
C LYS A 101 -12.91 14.03 -3.36
N GLU A 102 -13.79 13.10 -3.76
CA GLU A 102 -15.15 13.43 -4.19
C GLU A 102 -15.95 14.12 -3.08
N MET A 103 -15.79 13.68 -1.83
CA MET A 103 -16.43 14.29 -0.66
C MET A 103 -15.94 15.73 -0.44
N MET A 104 -14.63 15.97 -0.52
CA MET A 104 -14.02 17.30 -0.33
C MET A 104 -14.40 18.27 -1.46
N ASP A 105 -14.39 17.82 -2.71
CA ASP A 105 -14.78 18.65 -3.86
C ASP A 105 -16.27 18.98 -3.84
N GLY A 106 -17.11 18.04 -3.43
CA GLY A 106 -18.53 18.26 -3.20
C GLY A 106 -18.79 19.31 -2.11
N GLY A 107 -18.03 19.26 -1.03
CA GLY A 107 -18.08 20.25 0.04
C GLY A 107 -17.68 21.67 -0.42
N LYS A 108 -16.60 21.81 -1.19
CA LYS A 108 -16.15 23.08 -1.77
C LYS A 108 -17.21 23.70 -2.69
N LYS A 109 -17.75 22.93 -3.62
CA LYS A 109 -18.82 23.36 -4.54
C LYS A 109 -20.10 23.79 -3.81
N ALA A 110 -20.46 23.09 -2.73
CA ALA A 110 -21.61 23.45 -1.89
C ALA A 110 -21.40 24.76 -1.11
N LEU A 111 -20.16 25.05 -0.67
CA LEU A 111 -19.80 26.32 -0.03
C LEU A 111 -19.87 27.50 -1.02
N GLU A 112 -19.35 27.31 -2.23
CA GLU A 112 -19.39 28.32 -3.31
C GLU A 112 -20.84 28.68 -3.70
N ARG A 113 -21.73 27.69 -3.83
CA ARG A 113 -23.15 27.96 -4.11
C ARG A 113 -23.84 28.72 -2.98
N ARG A 114 -23.54 28.45 -1.73
CA ARG A 114 -24.10 29.16 -0.57
C ARG A 114 -23.68 30.62 -0.50
N SER A 115 -22.47 30.94 -0.92
CA SER A 115 -22.02 32.35 -1.00
C SER A 115 -22.76 33.15 -2.09
N ILE A 116 -23.44 32.48 -3.03
CA ILE A 116 -24.15 33.09 -4.17
C ILE A 116 -25.68 33.12 -3.91
N GLU A 117 -26.28 32.08 -3.29
CA GLU A 117 -27.73 31.83 -3.31
C GLU A 117 -28.46 32.08 -1.96
N GLY A 118 -27.76 32.34 -0.84
CA GLY A 118 -28.40 32.55 0.46
C GLY A 118 -29.07 31.27 1.05
N GLU A 119 -29.12 31.20 2.36
CA GLU A 119 -29.38 30.02 3.22
C GLU A 119 -30.53 29.09 2.85
N GLY A 120 -30.21 27.80 2.68
CA GLY A 120 -31.11 26.65 2.82
C GLY A 120 -30.41 25.57 3.64
N LYS A 121 -30.91 25.29 4.86
CA LYS A 121 -30.13 24.61 5.94
C LYS A 121 -30.10 23.07 5.90
N ASP A 122 -30.99 22.34 5.22
CA ASP A 122 -31.31 20.94 5.57
C ASP A 122 -30.81 19.81 4.66
N ALA A 123 -30.33 20.06 3.45
CA ALA A 123 -29.96 18.99 2.52
C ALA A 123 -28.51 18.47 2.65
N LYS A 124 -27.70 19.06 3.53
CA LYS A 124 -26.26 18.83 3.60
C LYS A 124 -25.83 17.64 4.47
N ASN A 125 -26.58 17.30 5.51
CA ASN A 125 -26.13 16.33 6.50
C ASN A 125 -26.21 14.85 6.06
N ASP A 126 -27.25 14.45 5.34
CA ASP A 126 -27.44 13.02 5.00
C ASP A 126 -26.46 12.50 3.94
N PHE A 127 -26.12 13.32 2.94
CA PHE A 127 -25.21 12.91 1.86
C PHE A 127 -23.76 12.80 2.34
N ASP A 128 -23.33 13.66 3.23
CA ASP A 128 -21.97 13.69 3.79
C ASP A 128 -21.75 12.52 4.78
N PHE A 129 -22.75 12.21 5.60
CA PHE A 129 -22.67 11.13 6.59
C PHE A 129 -22.50 9.75 5.93
N GLY A 130 -23.31 9.43 4.93
CA GLY A 130 -23.23 8.12 4.23
C GLY A 130 -21.89 7.88 3.54
N LYS A 131 -21.30 8.93 2.93
CA LYS A 131 -19.97 8.85 2.32
C LYS A 131 -18.87 8.68 3.35
N ARG A 132 -18.92 9.35 4.48
CA ARG A 132 -17.94 9.18 5.56
C ARG A 132 -17.91 7.75 6.10
N GLU A 133 -19.08 7.14 6.30
CA GLU A 133 -19.17 5.74 6.73
C GLU A 133 -18.61 4.76 5.69
N SER A 134 -18.87 5.01 4.39
CA SER A 134 -18.28 4.23 3.31
C SER A 134 -16.75 4.29 3.34
N VAL A 135 -16.18 5.51 3.46
CA VAL A 135 -14.72 5.70 3.55
C VAL A 135 -14.14 5.04 4.79
N LYS A 136 -14.78 5.19 5.97
CA LYS A 136 -14.34 4.51 7.20
C LYS A 136 -14.32 3.00 7.05
N LEU A 137 -15.35 2.41 6.44
CA LEU A 137 -15.42 0.97 6.18
C LEU A 137 -14.32 0.51 5.20
N ALA A 138 -14.11 1.24 4.10
CA ALA A 138 -13.07 0.94 3.13
C ALA A 138 -11.67 1.05 3.78
N LEU A 139 -11.46 2.07 4.61
CA LEU A 139 -10.22 2.28 5.35
C LEU A 139 -9.94 1.14 6.36
N ALA A 140 -10.99 0.68 7.08
CA ALA A 140 -10.85 -0.45 7.99
C ALA A 140 -10.50 -1.75 7.24
N LYS A 141 -11.03 -1.95 6.03
CA LYS A 141 -10.62 -3.06 5.15
C LYS A 141 -9.18 -2.90 4.68
N ALA A 142 -8.80 -1.71 4.23
CA ALA A 142 -7.42 -1.42 3.81
C ALA A 142 -6.42 -1.64 4.95
N ALA A 143 -6.74 -1.22 6.17
CA ALA A 143 -5.88 -1.45 7.35
C ALA A 143 -5.67 -2.94 7.64
N ARG A 144 -6.71 -3.78 7.49
CA ARG A 144 -6.58 -5.25 7.61
C ARG A 144 -5.73 -5.84 6.49
N GLY A 145 -5.93 -5.39 5.25
CA GLY A 145 -5.13 -5.80 4.09
C GLY A 145 -3.66 -5.45 4.27
N LEU A 146 -3.34 -4.23 4.69
CA LEU A 146 -1.99 -3.78 5.00
C LEU A 146 -1.34 -4.64 6.10
N HIS A 147 -2.10 -5.03 7.12
CA HIS A 147 -1.58 -5.92 8.17
C HIS A 147 -1.29 -7.33 7.62
N ALA A 148 -2.15 -7.87 6.76
CA ALA A 148 -1.93 -9.15 6.09
C ALA A 148 -0.67 -9.07 5.21
N THR A 149 -0.55 -8.06 4.35
CA THR A 149 0.64 -7.81 3.51
C THR A 149 1.92 -7.75 4.35
N ARG A 150 1.90 -7.00 5.45
CA ARG A 150 3.05 -6.92 6.37
C ARG A 150 3.45 -8.29 6.92
N THR A 151 2.49 -9.11 7.31
CA THR A 151 2.75 -10.44 7.89
C THR A 151 3.31 -11.38 6.85
N THR A 152 2.72 -11.42 5.65
CA THR A 152 3.14 -12.25 4.52
C THR A 152 4.56 -11.89 4.09
N LEU A 153 4.84 -10.60 3.82
CA LEU A 153 6.17 -10.17 3.39
C LEU A 153 7.25 -10.40 4.43
N LYS A 154 6.95 -10.24 5.72
CA LYS A 154 7.93 -10.58 6.77
C LYS A 154 8.29 -12.06 6.77
N ALA A 155 7.32 -12.94 6.57
CA ALA A 155 7.56 -14.38 6.49
C ALA A 155 8.34 -14.75 5.22
N HIS A 156 7.99 -14.19 4.07
CA HIS A 156 8.66 -14.36 2.79
C HIS A 156 10.14 -13.95 2.87
N LEU A 157 10.44 -12.71 3.26
CA LEU A 157 11.81 -12.19 3.39
C LEU A 157 12.65 -12.97 4.42
N ALA A 158 12.04 -13.44 5.52
CA ALA A 158 12.71 -14.28 6.50
C ALA A 158 13.08 -15.64 5.90
N LYS A 159 12.19 -16.25 5.11
CA LYS A 159 12.41 -17.50 4.40
C LYS A 159 13.52 -17.36 3.36
N GLU A 160 13.53 -16.30 2.56
CA GLU A 160 14.60 -16.00 1.61
C GLU A 160 15.95 -15.87 2.30
N SER A 161 16.03 -15.05 3.33
CA SER A 161 17.25 -14.84 4.08
C SER A 161 17.79 -16.13 4.71
N ALA A 162 16.89 -17.01 5.16
CA ALA A 162 17.28 -18.28 5.80
C ALA A 162 17.69 -19.37 4.80
N HIS A 163 17.14 -19.36 3.59
CA HIS A 163 17.32 -20.45 2.62
C HIS A 163 18.06 -20.04 1.35
N LEU A 164 17.65 -18.96 0.67
CA LEU A 164 18.26 -18.58 -0.61
C LEU A 164 19.67 -18.01 -0.44
N LEU A 165 19.90 -17.15 0.53
CA LEU A 165 21.23 -16.58 0.76
C LEU A 165 22.31 -17.63 1.06
N PRO A 166 22.09 -18.67 1.89
CA PRO A 166 23.05 -19.76 2.05
C PRO A 166 23.31 -20.55 0.78
N LEU A 167 22.26 -20.75 -0.07
CA LEU A 167 22.43 -21.45 -1.34
C LEU A 167 23.25 -20.62 -2.33
N LEU A 168 23.01 -19.32 -2.43
CA LEU A 168 23.85 -18.43 -3.25
C LEU A 168 25.29 -18.50 -2.81
N LYS A 169 25.59 -18.38 -1.52
CA LYS A 169 26.96 -18.47 -0.98
C LYS A 169 27.62 -19.83 -1.24
N LYS A 170 26.85 -20.91 -1.24
CA LYS A 170 27.35 -22.27 -1.44
C LYS A 170 27.62 -22.59 -2.90
N HIS A 171 26.81 -22.13 -3.82
CA HIS A 171 26.80 -22.55 -5.22
C HIS A 171 27.36 -21.51 -6.19
N PHE A 172 27.65 -20.30 -5.74
CA PHE A 172 28.21 -19.21 -6.55
C PHE A 172 29.50 -18.68 -5.93
N SER A 173 30.53 -18.49 -6.76
CA SER A 173 31.73 -17.77 -6.36
C SER A 173 31.40 -16.27 -6.08
N GLU A 174 32.30 -15.56 -5.42
CA GLU A 174 32.12 -14.11 -5.13
C GLU A 174 31.94 -13.30 -6.41
N ASP A 175 32.68 -13.62 -7.48
CA ASP A 175 32.57 -12.95 -8.79
C ASP A 175 31.19 -13.23 -9.45
N GLU A 176 30.66 -14.43 -9.33
CA GLU A 176 29.32 -14.77 -9.84
C GLU A 176 28.23 -14.11 -9.03
N GLN A 177 28.35 -14.06 -7.69
CA GLN A 177 27.42 -13.32 -6.83
C GLN A 177 27.43 -11.82 -7.18
N ALA A 178 28.59 -11.24 -7.40
CA ALA A 178 28.70 -9.83 -7.83
C ALA A 178 28.02 -9.59 -9.17
N LYS A 179 28.15 -10.50 -10.15
CA LYS A 179 27.46 -10.40 -11.43
C LYS A 179 25.94 -10.52 -11.29
N LEU A 180 25.44 -11.41 -10.43
CA LEU A 180 24.01 -11.53 -10.16
C LEU A 180 23.44 -10.25 -9.54
N ILE A 181 24.13 -9.70 -8.54
CA ILE A 181 23.74 -8.44 -7.92
C ILE A 181 23.74 -7.31 -8.96
N TRP A 182 24.78 -7.24 -9.81
CA TRP A 182 24.83 -6.23 -10.87
C TRP A 182 23.68 -6.36 -11.86
N SER A 183 23.39 -7.57 -12.33
CA SER A 183 22.25 -7.84 -13.23
C SER A 183 20.91 -7.50 -12.61
N PHE A 184 20.77 -7.70 -11.30
CA PHE A 184 19.59 -7.27 -10.54
C PHE A 184 19.48 -5.75 -10.50
N LEU A 185 20.57 -5.05 -10.16
CA LEU A 185 20.60 -3.59 -10.06
C LEU A 185 20.39 -2.89 -11.41
N GLU A 186 20.87 -3.47 -12.52
CA GLU A 186 20.65 -2.93 -13.87
C GLU A 186 19.17 -2.98 -14.31
N LYS A 187 18.39 -3.93 -13.78
CA LYS A 187 16.96 -4.07 -14.07
C LYS A 187 16.08 -3.31 -13.06
N PHE A 188 16.64 -3.01 -11.90
CA PHE A 188 15.92 -2.28 -10.86
C PHE A 188 15.92 -0.79 -11.17
N PRO A 189 14.76 -0.12 -11.29
CA PRO A 189 14.64 1.28 -11.72
C PRO A 189 15.18 2.29 -10.71
#